data_6593d8b877ca352f2249bf71d86d0f09
#
_entry.id   6593d8b877ca352f2249bf71d86d0f09
#
_cell.length_a   1.000
_cell.length_b   1.000
_cell.length_c   1.000
_cell.angle_alpha   90.00
_cell.angle_beta   90.00
_cell.angle_gamma   90.00
#
_symmetry.space_group_name_H-M   'P 1'
#
loop_
_entity.id
_entity.type
_entity.pdbx_description
1 polymer ?
#
loop_
_entity_poly.entity_id
_entity_poly.type
_entity_poly.pdbx_seq_one_letter_code
_entity_poly.pdbx_strand_id
1 'polypeptide(L)'
;DGIRDSWASRGLGDVYKRQDIITNYTNSWVLLQKYDENNLENKWNTEKLNYKLEAEEAFNSIIELKNDLLIKWEATDLFAKKKSENTFEWIFWNIYQTFDSIDLYPSIEVKAAHLLYFIIKDLPFADGNKRSWAFTFILFLSKNNILLDGSWNKKINDRALVAITLLIASSDPKEKELMIKLVVNLIN
;
A
#
# COMPACT_ATOMS: atom_id res chain seq x y z
N ASP A 1 -38.93 -10.29 40.84
CA ASP A 1 -37.83 -11.18 40.39
C ASP A 1 -37.25 -10.84 39.02
N GLY A 2 -37.75 -9.81 38.32
CA GLY A 2 -37.30 -9.47 36.96
C GLY A 2 -36.15 -8.47 36.83
N ILE A 3 -35.56 -7.94 37.91
CA ILE A 3 -34.58 -6.86 37.87
C ILE A 3 -33.13 -7.39 38.02
N ARG A 4 -32.91 -8.56 38.53
CA ARG A 4 -31.55 -9.12 38.73
C ARG A 4 -30.87 -9.63 37.45
N ASP A 5 -31.63 -10.07 36.43
CA ASP A 5 -31.05 -10.64 35.19
C ASP A 5 -30.59 -9.59 34.19
N SER A 6 -31.01 -8.34 34.32
CA SER A 6 -30.66 -7.29 33.34
C SER A 6 -29.25 -6.71 33.52
N TRP A 7 -28.66 -6.81 34.71
CA TRP A 7 -27.30 -6.29 35.02
C TRP A 7 -26.21 -7.28 34.62
N ALA A 8 -26.45 -8.59 34.82
CA ALA A 8 -25.53 -9.63 34.45
C ALA A 8 -25.39 -9.76 32.92
N SER A 9 -26.49 -9.63 32.19
CA SER A 9 -26.48 -9.71 30.71
C SER A 9 -25.82 -8.47 30.05
N ARG A 10 -25.93 -7.28 30.64
CA ARG A 10 -25.26 -6.08 30.14
C ARG A 10 -23.74 -6.15 30.39
N GLY A 11 -23.32 -6.60 31.58
CA GLY A 11 -21.90 -6.75 31.90
C GLY A 11 -21.20 -7.79 31.01
N LEU A 12 -21.83 -8.93 30.72
CA LEU A 12 -21.31 -9.93 29.80
C LEU A 12 -21.22 -9.38 28.36
N GLY A 13 -22.25 -8.70 27.87
CA GLY A 13 -22.21 -8.07 26.54
C GLY A 13 -21.08 -7.05 26.36
N ASP A 14 -20.77 -6.27 27.41
CA ASP A 14 -19.69 -5.29 27.37
C ASP A 14 -18.29 -5.95 27.47
N VAL A 15 -18.18 -7.09 28.17
CA VAL A 15 -16.94 -7.90 28.19
C VAL A 15 -16.68 -8.54 26.83
N TYR A 16 -17.70 -9.14 26.19
CA TYR A 16 -17.55 -9.71 24.85
C TYR A 16 -17.21 -8.64 23.82
N LYS A 17 -17.83 -7.48 23.83
CA LYS A 17 -17.49 -6.36 22.93
C LYS A 17 -16.06 -5.89 23.12
N ARG A 18 -15.56 -5.81 24.36
CA ARG A 18 -14.18 -5.47 24.65
C ARG A 18 -13.21 -6.53 24.14
N GLN A 19 -13.53 -7.82 24.36
CA GLN A 19 -12.71 -8.92 23.89
C GLN A 19 -12.62 -8.94 22.35
N ASP A 20 -13.74 -8.70 21.66
CA ASP A 20 -13.78 -8.59 20.19
C ASP A 20 -12.91 -7.42 19.69
N ILE A 21 -12.95 -6.27 20.35
CA ILE A 21 -12.09 -5.13 19.99
C ILE A 21 -10.62 -5.53 20.20
N ILE A 22 -10.27 -6.13 21.34
CA ILE A 22 -8.89 -6.56 21.62
C ILE A 22 -8.43 -7.53 20.52
N THR A 23 -9.23 -8.57 20.24
CA THR A 23 -8.88 -9.60 19.25
C THR A 23 -8.73 -9.00 17.86
N ASN A 24 -9.67 -8.17 17.43
CA ASN A 24 -9.69 -7.60 16.07
C ASN A 24 -8.58 -6.58 15.81
N TYR A 25 -8.08 -5.91 16.84
CA TYR A 25 -7.07 -4.85 16.70
C TYR A 25 -5.68 -5.23 17.26
N THR A 26 -5.50 -6.43 17.79
CA THR A 26 -4.20 -6.87 18.34
C THR A 26 -3.07 -6.72 17.33
N ASN A 27 -3.27 -7.12 16.08
CA ASN A 27 -2.27 -7.02 15.04
C ASN A 27 -1.88 -5.56 14.76
N SER A 28 -2.84 -4.64 14.79
CA SER A 28 -2.59 -3.20 14.61
C SER A 28 -1.74 -2.63 15.74
N TRP A 29 -2.00 -3.03 16.98
CA TRP A 29 -1.22 -2.57 18.15
C TRP A 29 0.20 -3.14 18.14
N VAL A 30 0.37 -4.41 17.78
CA VAL A 30 1.71 -5.03 17.62
C VAL A 30 2.49 -4.33 16.50
N LEU A 31 1.84 -3.99 15.39
CA LEU A 31 2.48 -3.26 14.29
C LEU A 31 2.91 -1.86 14.73
N LEU A 32 2.06 -1.12 15.45
CA LEU A 32 2.39 0.19 16.00
C LEU A 32 3.57 0.12 16.99
N GLN A 33 3.56 -0.85 17.91
CA GLN A 33 4.66 -1.04 18.83
C GLN A 33 5.98 -1.31 18.08
N LYS A 34 5.98 -2.20 17.09
CA LYS A 34 7.17 -2.50 16.29
C LYS A 34 7.66 -1.29 15.51
N TYR A 35 6.74 -0.44 15.04
CA TYR A 35 7.07 0.82 14.38
C TYR A 35 7.78 1.78 15.35
N ASP A 36 7.21 2.00 16.55
CA ASP A 36 7.76 2.89 17.57
C ASP A 36 9.14 2.42 18.07
N GLU A 37 9.32 1.11 18.18
CA GLU A 37 10.60 0.50 18.60
C GLU A 37 11.62 0.39 17.46
N ASN A 38 11.27 0.84 16.23
CA ASN A 38 12.06 0.66 15.02
C ASN A 38 12.46 -0.82 14.76
N ASN A 39 11.58 -1.74 15.14
CA ASN A 39 11.78 -3.19 15.12
C ASN A 39 10.85 -3.89 14.11
N LEU A 40 10.45 -3.17 13.04
CA LEU A 40 9.71 -3.77 11.93
C LEU A 40 10.61 -4.74 11.18
N GLU A 41 10.14 -5.98 11.04
CA GLU A 41 10.80 -7.01 10.26
C GLU A 41 10.36 -6.95 8.80
N ASN A 42 11.25 -7.28 7.88
CA ASN A 42 10.88 -7.57 6.51
C ASN A 42 10.29 -8.98 6.46
N LYS A 43 8.99 -9.10 6.68
CA LYS A 43 8.26 -10.36 6.48
C LYS A 43 7.66 -10.33 5.09
N TRP A 44 8.10 -11.21 4.21
CA TRP A 44 7.52 -11.45 2.90
C TRP A 44 7.20 -12.92 2.72
N ASN A 45 6.12 -13.21 2.01
CA ASN A 45 5.65 -14.57 1.78
C ASN A 45 5.88 -15.02 0.33
N THR A 46 6.22 -14.09 -0.58
CA THR A 46 6.40 -14.41 -2.00
C THR A 46 7.84 -14.18 -2.42
N GLU A 47 8.48 -15.26 -2.86
CA GLU A 47 9.86 -15.21 -3.34
C GLU A 47 9.98 -14.93 -4.85
N LYS A 48 8.89 -15.08 -5.61
CA LYS A 48 8.93 -15.05 -7.06
C LYS A 48 7.93 -14.11 -7.67
N LEU A 49 8.40 -13.20 -8.52
CA LEU A 49 7.54 -12.31 -9.29
C LEU A 49 6.66 -13.13 -10.25
N ASN A 50 5.34 -12.98 -10.15
CA ASN A 50 4.38 -13.64 -11.02
C ASN A 50 4.22 -12.88 -12.34
N TYR A 51 4.28 -11.55 -12.29
CA TYR A 51 4.07 -10.66 -13.41
C TYR A 51 4.98 -9.43 -13.33
N LYS A 52 5.76 -9.20 -14.38
CA LYS A 52 6.57 -7.99 -14.51
C LYS A 52 5.73 -6.88 -15.14
N LEU A 53 5.25 -5.95 -14.31
CA LEU A 53 4.51 -4.78 -14.79
C LEU A 53 5.50 -3.80 -15.45
N GLU A 54 5.36 -3.58 -16.75
CA GLU A 54 6.21 -2.63 -17.47
C GLU A 54 5.69 -1.19 -17.30
N ALA A 55 6.60 -0.21 -17.37
CA ALA A 55 6.28 1.21 -17.20
C ALA A 55 5.24 1.69 -18.22
N GLU A 56 5.33 1.26 -19.47
CA GLU A 56 4.40 1.62 -20.54
C GLU A 56 2.99 1.09 -20.25
N GLU A 57 2.85 -0.17 -19.82
CA GLU A 57 1.56 -0.75 -19.44
C GLU A 57 0.93 0.01 -18.26
N ALA A 58 1.73 0.29 -17.23
CA ALA A 58 1.27 1.06 -16.08
C ALA A 58 0.83 2.48 -16.48
N PHE A 59 1.58 3.13 -17.35
CA PHE A 59 1.24 4.47 -17.83
C PHE A 59 -0.04 4.46 -18.66
N ASN A 60 -0.22 3.51 -19.58
CA ASN A 60 -1.44 3.35 -20.36
C ASN A 60 -2.67 3.16 -19.47
N SER A 61 -2.54 2.34 -18.41
CA SER A 61 -3.61 2.16 -17.43
C SER A 61 -3.91 3.44 -16.63
N ILE A 62 -2.90 4.29 -16.36
CA ILE A 62 -3.12 5.62 -15.75
C ILE A 62 -3.86 6.56 -16.72
N ILE A 63 -3.59 6.46 -18.00
CA ILE A 63 -4.31 7.26 -19.02
C ILE A 63 -5.78 6.82 -19.13
N GLU A 64 -6.06 5.52 -19.02
CA GLU A 64 -7.44 5.02 -18.93
C GLU A 64 -8.15 5.59 -17.68
N LEU A 65 -7.50 5.54 -16.51
CA LEU A 65 -8.02 6.17 -15.30
C LEU A 65 -8.26 7.68 -15.49
N LYS A 66 -7.35 8.40 -16.16
CA LYS A 66 -7.52 9.81 -16.48
C LYS A 66 -8.80 10.04 -17.28
N ASN A 67 -9.02 9.25 -18.33
CA ASN A 67 -10.19 9.39 -19.19
C ASN A 67 -11.50 9.18 -18.40
N ASP A 68 -11.54 8.18 -17.51
CA ASP A 68 -12.68 7.95 -16.64
C ASP A 68 -12.94 9.10 -15.67
N LEU A 69 -11.85 9.68 -15.10
CA LEU A 69 -11.96 10.82 -14.19
C LEU A 69 -12.37 12.12 -14.93
N LEU A 70 -11.92 12.32 -16.17
CA LEU A 70 -12.35 13.46 -17.00
C LEU A 70 -13.85 13.39 -17.30
N ILE A 71 -14.37 12.22 -17.65
CA ILE A 71 -15.82 12.01 -17.88
C ILE A 71 -16.64 12.36 -16.62
N LYS A 72 -16.09 12.07 -15.43
CA LYS A 72 -16.73 12.36 -14.13
C LYS A 72 -16.48 13.78 -13.63
N TRP A 73 -15.76 14.61 -14.35
CA TRP A 73 -15.34 15.98 -13.95
C TRP A 73 -14.45 15.99 -12.69
N GLU A 74 -13.76 14.88 -12.42
CA GLU A 74 -12.88 14.69 -11.24
C GLU A 74 -11.39 14.90 -11.55
N ALA A 75 -11.02 15.16 -12.81
CA ALA A 75 -9.66 15.46 -13.24
C ALA A 75 -9.63 16.59 -14.27
N THR A 76 -8.43 17.12 -14.50
CA THR A 76 -8.11 18.09 -15.55
C THR A 76 -7.17 17.49 -16.58
N ASP A 77 -6.95 18.19 -17.70
CA ASP A 77 -6.00 17.77 -18.74
C ASP A 77 -4.57 17.60 -18.22
N LEU A 78 -4.23 18.28 -17.10
CA LEU A 78 -2.91 18.17 -16.45
C LEU A 78 -2.72 16.86 -15.68
N PHE A 79 -3.81 16.10 -15.39
CA PHE A 79 -3.71 14.81 -14.73
C PHE A 79 -2.83 13.87 -15.53
N ALA A 80 -1.87 13.20 -14.84
CA ALA A 80 -0.89 12.26 -15.42
C ALA A 80 -0.04 12.85 -16.56
N LYS A 81 0.07 14.16 -16.69
CA LYS A 81 1.02 14.78 -17.61
C LYS A 81 2.42 14.63 -17.04
N LYS A 82 3.29 13.88 -17.74
CA LYS A 82 4.68 13.67 -17.30
C LYS A 82 5.43 15.00 -17.20
N LYS A 83 6.21 15.18 -16.12
CA LYS A 83 7.12 16.33 -15.96
C LYS A 83 8.39 16.16 -16.76
N SER A 84 8.87 14.93 -16.90
CA SER A 84 9.98 14.55 -17.77
C SER A 84 9.68 13.20 -18.43
N GLU A 85 10.34 12.91 -19.53
CA GLU A 85 10.06 11.71 -20.32
C GLU A 85 10.48 10.42 -19.60
N ASN A 86 11.48 10.45 -18.73
CA ASN A 86 12.11 9.25 -18.20
C ASN A 86 11.88 9.01 -16.69
N THR A 87 11.27 9.95 -15.95
CA THR A 87 11.16 9.80 -14.49
C THR A 87 10.28 8.60 -14.11
N PHE A 88 9.18 8.38 -14.85
CA PHE A 88 8.28 7.28 -14.56
C PHE A 88 8.90 5.92 -14.92
N GLU A 89 9.56 5.84 -16.07
CA GLU A 89 10.28 4.66 -16.54
C GLU A 89 11.43 4.28 -15.60
N TRP A 90 12.15 5.28 -15.09
CA TRP A 90 13.22 5.10 -14.12
C TRP A 90 12.76 4.43 -12.83
N ILE A 91 11.54 4.73 -12.35
CA ILE A 91 10.97 4.11 -11.16
C ILE A 91 10.81 2.59 -11.38
N PHE A 92 10.28 2.18 -12.53
CA PHE A 92 10.13 0.76 -12.88
C PHE A 92 11.47 0.07 -13.06
N TRP A 93 12.42 0.75 -13.71
CA TRP A 93 13.76 0.22 -13.83
C TRP A 93 14.39 -0.04 -12.45
N ASN A 94 14.23 0.87 -11.50
CA ASN A 94 14.76 0.74 -10.15
C ASN A 94 14.22 -0.50 -9.42
N ILE A 95 12.93 -0.79 -9.50
CA ILE A 95 12.34 -1.93 -8.76
C ILE A 95 12.71 -3.30 -9.34
N TYR A 96 13.20 -3.34 -10.58
CA TYR A 96 13.63 -4.57 -11.26
C TYR A 96 15.15 -4.68 -11.40
N GLN A 97 15.91 -3.86 -10.69
CA GLN A 97 17.37 -3.95 -10.70
C GLN A 97 17.86 -5.30 -10.18
N THR A 98 18.87 -5.81 -10.84
CA THR A 98 19.62 -6.99 -10.43
C THR A 98 21.08 -6.63 -10.22
N PHE A 99 21.72 -7.27 -9.27
CA PHE A 99 23.16 -7.25 -9.10
C PHE A 99 23.66 -8.70 -9.12
N ASP A 100 24.60 -9.00 -10.02
CA ASP A 100 25.11 -10.35 -10.24
C ASP A 100 23.99 -11.40 -10.46
N SER A 101 22.97 -11.04 -11.27
CA SER A 101 21.80 -11.86 -11.56
C SER A 101 20.86 -12.12 -10.35
N ILE A 102 21.08 -11.41 -9.24
CA ILE A 102 20.24 -11.47 -8.05
C ILE A 102 19.40 -10.21 -7.99
N ASP A 103 18.08 -10.33 -7.81
CA ASP A 103 17.17 -9.21 -7.65
C ASP A 103 17.55 -8.37 -6.43
N LEU A 104 17.70 -7.05 -6.61
CA LEU A 104 17.95 -6.11 -5.51
C LEU A 104 16.80 -6.13 -4.50
N TYR A 105 15.59 -6.30 -4.98
CA TYR A 105 14.37 -6.44 -4.17
C TYR A 105 13.79 -7.85 -4.36
N PRO A 106 14.00 -8.78 -3.41
CA PRO A 106 13.82 -10.21 -3.63
C PRO A 106 12.37 -10.66 -3.74
N SER A 107 11.41 -9.94 -3.10
CA SER A 107 10.00 -10.36 -3.06
C SER A 107 9.07 -9.38 -3.77
N ILE A 108 7.85 -9.85 -4.08
CA ILE A 108 6.80 -9.00 -4.68
C ILE A 108 6.42 -7.87 -3.72
N GLU A 109 6.29 -8.16 -2.43
CA GLU A 109 5.92 -7.18 -1.41
C GLU A 109 6.98 -6.07 -1.29
N VAL A 110 8.25 -6.44 -1.31
CA VAL A 110 9.37 -5.48 -1.26
C VAL A 110 9.41 -4.65 -2.53
N LYS A 111 9.22 -5.25 -3.72
CA LYS A 111 9.11 -4.51 -4.98
C LYS A 111 7.92 -3.54 -4.96
N ALA A 112 6.76 -3.98 -4.48
CA ALA A 112 5.56 -3.14 -4.36
C ALA A 112 5.78 -1.95 -3.41
N ALA A 113 6.42 -2.19 -2.26
CA ALA A 113 6.73 -1.14 -1.30
C ALA A 113 7.70 -0.09 -1.87
N HIS A 114 8.75 -0.53 -2.59
CA HIS A 114 9.68 0.37 -3.25
C HIS A 114 9.00 1.13 -4.41
N LEU A 115 8.14 0.46 -5.19
CA LEU A 115 7.35 1.11 -6.23
C LEU A 115 6.52 2.26 -5.64
N LEU A 116 5.76 2.00 -4.57
CA LEU A 116 4.95 3.00 -3.90
C LEU A 116 5.81 4.16 -3.39
N TYR A 117 6.93 3.85 -2.72
CA TYR A 117 7.84 4.85 -2.18
C TYR A 117 8.42 5.77 -3.27
N PHE A 118 8.98 5.20 -4.33
CA PHE A 118 9.62 5.99 -5.40
C PHE A 118 8.60 6.86 -6.14
N ILE A 119 7.44 6.30 -6.53
CA ILE A 119 6.41 7.08 -7.21
C ILE A 119 5.96 8.27 -6.35
N ILE A 120 5.85 8.10 -5.02
CA ILE A 120 5.45 9.17 -4.10
C ILE A 120 6.54 10.24 -3.98
N LYS A 121 7.80 9.85 -3.88
CA LYS A 121 8.91 10.79 -3.68
C LYS A 121 9.33 11.51 -4.95
N ASP A 122 9.29 10.85 -6.10
CA ASP A 122 9.80 11.40 -7.37
C ASP A 122 8.79 12.29 -8.11
N LEU A 123 7.49 12.25 -7.73
CA LEU A 123 6.44 13.11 -8.29
C LEU A 123 6.47 13.23 -9.82
N PRO A 124 6.36 12.12 -10.59
CA PRO A 124 6.61 12.11 -12.03
C PRO A 124 5.61 12.93 -12.86
N PHE A 125 4.46 13.29 -12.30
CA PHE A 125 3.39 13.99 -13.00
C PHE A 125 3.20 15.43 -12.52
N ALA A 126 2.69 16.28 -13.42
CA ALA A 126 2.35 17.65 -13.09
C ALA A 126 1.15 17.75 -12.13
N ASP A 127 0.14 16.88 -12.33
CA ASP A 127 -1.02 16.73 -11.45
C ASP A 127 -1.44 15.26 -11.35
N GLY A 128 -2.25 14.94 -10.35
CA GLY A 128 -2.81 13.60 -10.13
C GLY A 128 -1.84 12.59 -9.53
N ASN A 129 -0.64 13.01 -9.10
CA ASN A 129 0.35 12.11 -8.55
C ASN A 129 -0.23 11.14 -7.51
N LYS A 130 -0.92 11.62 -6.46
CA LYS A 130 -1.46 10.76 -5.38
C LYS A 130 -2.40 9.68 -5.91
N ARG A 131 -3.30 10.03 -6.83
CA ARG A 131 -4.26 9.08 -7.42
C ARG A 131 -3.58 8.08 -8.34
N SER A 132 -2.65 8.55 -9.17
CA SER A 132 -1.86 7.70 -10.05
C SER A 132 -1.00 6.72 -9.28
N TRP A 133 -0.45 7.13 -8.12
CA TRP A 133 0.38 6.26 -7.27
C TRP A 133 -0.43 5.15 -6.62
N ALA A 134 -1.54 5.54 -5.99
CA ALA A 134 -2.44 4.58 -5.38
C ALA A 134 -2.92 3.56 -6.42
N PHE A 135 -3.29 4.03 -7.61
CA PHE A 135 -3.70 3.17 -8.71
C PHE A 135 -2.58 2.23 -9.18
N THR A 136 -1.36 2.75 -9.45
CA THR A 136 -0.23 1.94 -9.91
C THR A 136 0.16 0.87 -8.88
N PHE A 137 0.14 1.22 -7.60
CA PHE A 137 0.41 0.27 -6.52
C PHE A 137 -0.63 -0.86 -6.49
N ILE A 138 -1.92 -0.52 -6.54
CA ILE A 138 -3.01 -1.52 -6.58
C ILE A 138 -2.93 -2.37 -7.85
N LEU A 139 -2.63 -1.77 -9.00
CA LEU A 139 -2.43 -2.49 -10.26
C LEU A 139 -1.30 -3.52 -10.14
N PHE A 140 -0.16 -3.11 -9.56
CA PHE A 140 0.98 -4.01 -9.33
C PHE A 140 0.61 -5.18 -8.42
N LEU A 141 -0.07 -4.93 -7.28
CA LEU A 141 -0.53 -5.98 -6.38
C LEU A 141 -1.53 -6.94 -7.06
N SER A 142 -2.45 -6.39 -7.84
CA SER A 142 -3.46 -7.15 -8.57
C SER A 142 -2.83 -8.07 -9.63
N LYS A 143 -1.93 -7.54 -10.47
CA LYS A 143 -1.23 -8.30 -11.52
C LYS A 143 -0.37 -9.44 -10.93
N ASN A 144 0.12 -9.27 -9.71
CA ASN A 144 0.90 -10.27 -9.00
C ASN A 144 0.08 -11.18 -8.09
N ASN A 145 -1.26 -11.07 -8.08
CA ASN A 145 -2.18 -11.88 -7.29
C ASN A 145 -1.97 -11.77 -5.77
N ILE A 146 -1.47 -10.63 -5.28
CA ILE A 146 -1.28 -10.38 -3.84
C ILE A 146 -2.13 -9.22 -3.29
N LEU A 147 -3.09 -8.72 -4.07
CA LEU A 147 -4.01 -7.68 -3.62
C LEU A 147 -5.01 -8.20 -2.59
N LEU A 148 -5.43 -9.47 -2.72
CA LEU A 148 -6.42 -10.10 -1.86
C LEU A 148 -5.76 -11.16 -0.96
N ASP A 149 -6.34 -11.36 0.22
CA ASP A 149 -5.99 -12.48 1.10
C ASP A 149 -6.68 -13.78 0.67
N GLY A 150 -6.40 -14.88 1.36
CA GLY A 150 -7.02 -16.19 1.10
C GLY A 150 -8.55 -16.23 1.30
N SER A 151 -9.13 -15.21 1.92
CA SER A 151 -10.56 -15.02 2.14
C SER A 151 -11.19 -13.99 1.19
N TRP A 152 -10.47 -13.59 0.15
CA TRP A 152 -10.89 -12.59 -0.84
C TRP A 152 -11.08 -11.16 -0.29
N ASN A 153 -10.53 -10.85 0.89
CA ASN A 153 -10.52 -9.48 1.40
C ASN A 153 -9.31 -8.73 0.86
N LYS A 154 -9.46 -7.41 0.66
CA LYS A 154 -8.32 -6.54 0.32
C LYS A 154 -7.32 -6.54 1.48
N LYS A 155 -6.06 -6.89 1.24
CA LYS A 155 -4.98 -6.79 2.24
C LYS A 155 -4.75 -5.36 2.70
N ILE A 156 -4.93 -4.39 1.80
CA ILE A 156 -4.92 -2.97 2.14
C ILE A 156 -6.25 -2.34 1.74
N ASN A 157 -6.96 -1.75 2.70
CA ASN A 157 -8.18 -1.03 2.41
C ASN A 157 -7.89 0.41 1.94
N ASP A 158 -8.90 1.07 1.37
CA ASP A 158 -8.76 2.38 0.76
C ASP A 158 -8.27 3.45 1.75
N ARG A 159 -8.71 3.38 3.02
CA ARG A 159 -8.29 4.33 4.07
C ARG A 159 -6.83 4.12 4.47
N ALA A 160 -6.40 2.87 4.61
CA ALA A 160 -5.00 2.53 4.89
C ALA A 160 -4.09 2.96 3.74
N LEU A 161 -4.52 2.76 2.49
CA LEU A 161 -3.78 3.21 1.31
C LEU A 161 -3.59 4.74 1.31
N VAL A 162 -4.64 5.51 1.60
CA VAL A 162 -4.54 6.97 1.72
C VAL A 162 -3.59 7.36 2.85
N ALA A 163 -3.74 6.76 4.03
CA ALA A 163 -2.91 7.08 5.20
C ALA A 163 -1.42 6.80 4.94
N ILE A 164 -1.07 5.64 4.39
CA ILE A 164 0.33 5.29 4.10
C ILE A 164 0.93 6.17 3.00
N THR A 165 0.13 6.54 1.98
CA THR A 165 0.57 7.46 0.92
C THR A 165 0.93 8.84 1.49
N LEU A 166 0.11 9.37 2.39
CA LEU A 166 0.36 10.66 3.05
C LEU A 166 1.57 10.57 4.00
N LEU A 167 1.69 9.48 4.75
CA LEU A 167 2.81 9.25 5.65
C LEU A 167 4.13 9.20 4.87
N ILE A 168 4.22 8.43 3.79
CA ILE A 168 5.41 8.39 2.93
C ILE A 168 5.70 9.77 2.36
N ALA A 169 4.69 10.50 1.87
CA ALA A 169 4.89 11.83 1.29
C ALA A 169 5.52 12.82 2.29
N SER A 170 5.15 12.73 3.56
CA SER A 170 5.65 13.60 4.64
C SER A 170 6.92 13.10 5.34
N SER A 171 7.30 11.83 5.16
CA SER A 171 8.47 11.23 5.83
C SER A 171 9.80 11.84 5.38
N ASP A 172 10.81 11.82 6.27
CA ASP A 172 12.19 12.15 5.89
C ASP A 172 12.75 11.05 4.95
N PRO A 173 13.52 11.38 3.91
CA PRO A 173 14.24 10.40 3.10
C PRO A 173 15.10 9.41 3.89
N LYS A 174 15.59 9.80 5.06
CA LYS A 174 16.34 8.92 5.97
C LYS A 174 15.49 7.78 6.54
N GLU A 175 14.17 7.95 6.57
CA GLU A 175 13.20 6.96 7.06
C GLU A 175 12.75 5.98 5.97
N LYS A 176 13.36 6.01 4.77
CA LYS A 176 12.98 5.16 3.64
C LYS A 176 12.78 3.72 4.04
N GLU A 177 13.78 3.11 4.71
CA GLU A 177 13.73 1.70 5.09
C GLU A 177 12.57 1.40 6.06
N LEU A 178 12.27 2.32 6.98
CA LEU A 178 11.14 2.21 7.90
C LEU A 178 9.80 2.23 7.13
N MET A 179 9.65 3.15 6.17
CA MET A 179 8.47 3.23 5.32
C MET A 179 8.29 1.98 4.46
N ILE A 180 9.37 1.45 3.87
CA ILE A 180 9.33 0.20 3.10
C ILE A 180 8.85 -0.95 3.99
N LYS A 181 9.44 -1.14 5.16
CA LYS A 181 9.04 -2.18 6.11
C LYS A 181 7.58 -2.06 6.53
N LEU A 182 7.11 -0.83 6.77
CA LEU A 182 5.71 -0.57 7.12
C LEU A 182 4.76 -1.00 6.00
N VAL A 183 5.05 -0.63 4.75
CA VAL A 183 4.23 -1.05 3.60
C VAL A 183 4.23 -2.56 3.44
N VAL A 184 5.39 -3.21 3.53
CA VAL A 184 5.51 -4.68 3.46
C VAL A 184 4.62 -5.34 4.51
N ASN A 185 4.65 -4.86 5.76
CA ASN A 185 3.82 -5.42 6.84
C ASN A 185 2.32 -5.16 6.67
N LEU A 186 1.92 -4.10 5.93
CA LEU A 186 0.52 -3.80 5.66
C LEU A 186 -0.09 -4.67 4.56
N ILE A 187 0.72 -5.22 3.66
CA ILE A 187 0.26 -6.04 2.53
C ILE A 187 0.60 -7.53 2.69
N ASN A 188 1.19 -7.92 3.82
CA ASN A 188 1.53 -9.29 4.15
C ASN A 188 0.48 -9.94 5.06
#